data_d6bd3e54c95144f9d3b43282ff404252
#
_entry.id   d6bd3e54c95144f9d3b43282ff404252
#
_cell.length_a   1.000
_cell.length_b   1.000
_cell.length_c   1.000
_cell.angle_alpha   90.00
_cell.angle_beta   90.00
_cell.angle_gamma   90.00
#
_symmetry.space_group_name_H-M   'P 1'
#
loop_
_entity.id
_entity.type
_entity.pdbx_description
1 polymer ?
#
loop_
_entity_poly.entity_id
_entity_poly.type
_entity_poly.pdbx_seq_one_letter_code
_entity_poly.pdbx_strand_id
1 'polypeptide(L)'
;MPRSTTETHTKRKNTPPPPTSPPPTSTGSGRYVIDPVTRIEGHLRIEVEIRNGQVASAWSSGMLFRGVEMILKDRNPEDAWLFTQRLCGVCTYVHGSTSVRCVENALKINVPDNARTVRNLLMGAQFLHDHIVHFYHLHALDWVDITSALKANVSATKTLANSLSPNAPAIDFATAQARLQTFVASGQLGVFAGAYWPHPAYLLSPEENLLLAAHYLEALKLQARSARMHAIFGGKNPHVQSLRVGGVTCRYDINTARINEFRALLQETRRFVETVYVPDAALLAHAYPEWAGLGGTANLMAYGEFPQSVSEPASLYFPQGVILNRGSSAALNIADIQEHVKHSWYDGDVARQPSVGVTAPRYTALNTADRYSWLKAPRYRGEPVEVGPLARVMVAYKKGHPEVKAAVDGFLSKASMTPDQMYSTIGRSAARALETQVIAKAMDGWLNLLQQGGNVFQPWSMSASATGYGLNEAPRGALGHWINIQNGVIGNYQLVVPSTWNFGPRCMADKPGPVESALVGTPVADPQRPVEILRTVHSFDPCIACAVHVIDPRQDRVYVVRAN
;
A
#
# COMPACT_ATOMS: atom_id res chain seq x y z
N MET A 1 15.02 54.90 33.44
CA MET A 1 13.87 54.28 34.14
C MET A 1 12.89 53.77 33.11
N PRO A 2 12.76 52.50 32.86
CA PRO A 2 11.70 51.96 32.02
C PRO A 2 10.57 51.41 32.91
N ARG A 3 9.34 51.70 32.50
CA ARG A 3 8.13 51.20 33.16
C ARG A 3 7.84 49.78 32.67
N SER A 4 7.70 48.85 33.60
CA SER A 4 7.22 47.50 33.38
C SER A 4 5.70 47.50 33.25
N THR A 5 5.18 46.97 32.14
CA THR A 5 3.77 46.61 32.00
C THR A 5 3.67 45.08 32.06
N THR A 6 3.15 44.56 33.15
CA THR A 6 2.77 43.15 33.37
C THR A 6 1.44 42.90 32.68
N GLU A 7 1.46 42.19 31.54
CA GLU A 7 0.23 41.63 30.96
C GLU A 7 -0.08 40.26 31.61
N THR A 8 -1.20 40.22 32.31
CA THR A 8 -1.77 39.02 32.86
C THR A 8 -2.52 38.22 31.80
N HIS A 9 -1.91 37.15 31.29
CA HIS A 9 -2.61 36.17 30.45
C HIS A 9 -3.61 35.36 31.27
N THR A 10 -4.89 35.68 31.16
CA THR A 10 -5.99 34.82 31.61
C THR A 10 -6.15 33.63 30.67
N LYS A 11 -5.77 32.44 31.13
CA LYS A 11 -6.04 31.15 30.44
C LYS A 11 -7.57 30.93 30.40
N ARG A 12 -8.17 31.09 29.22
CA ARG A 12 -9.51 30.58 28.96
C ARG A 12 -9.49 29.05 28.98
N LYS A 13 -10.17 28.43 29.93
CA LYS A 13 -10.49 27.01 29.91
C LYS A 13 -11.53 26.77 28.81
N ASN A 14 -11.11 26.22 27.70
CA ASN A 14 -12.02 25.64 26.69
C ASN A 14 -12.46 24.26 27.20
N THR A 15 -13.59 24.19 27.91
CA THR A 15 -14.35 22.96 28.09
C THR A 15 -15.16 22.72 26.82
N PRO A 16 -15.05 21.54 26.18
CA PRO A 16 -15.93 21.20 25.06
C PRO A 16 -17.38 21.11 25.59
N PRO A 17 -18.39 21.52 24.80
CA PRO A 17 -19.77 21.40 25.17
C PRO A 17 -20.15 19.91 25.33
N PRO A 18 -21.12 19.61 26.25
CA PRO A 18 -21.60 18.24 26.42
C PRO A 18 -22.25 17.73 25.11
N PRO A 19 -22.21 16.41 24.86
CA PRO A 19 -22.77 15.84 23.64
C PRO A 19 -24.29 16.08 23.63
N THR A 20 -24.73 16.88 22.69
CA THR A 20 -26.14 17.02 22.35
C THR A 20 -26.61 15.76 21.62
N SER A 21 -27.75 15.21 22.04
CA SER A 21 -28.65 14.19 21.42
C SER A 21 -28.13 13.41 20.20
N PRO A 22 -28.50 12.12 20.07
CA PRO A 22 -28.08 11.31 18.92
C PRO A 22 -28.46 12.02 17.62
N PRO A 23 -27.56 12.02 16.62
CA PRO A 23 -27.88 12.63 15.33
C PRO A 23 -29.09 11.93 14.72
N PRO A 24 -29.96 12.67 14.01
CA PRO A 24 -31.06 12.08 13.29
C PRO A 24 -30.50 11.07 12.28
N THR A 25 -31.11 9.91 12.18
CA THR A 25 -30.91 8.94 11.11
C THR A 25 -31.34 9.60 9.79
N SER A 26 -30.47 10.43 9.21
CA SER A 26 -30.73 11.02 7.92
C SER A 26 -30.43 9.95 6.87
N THR A 27 -31.47 9.47 6.21
CA THR A 27 -31.39 8.79 4.91
C THR A 27 -30.92 9.81 3.85
N GLY A 28 -29.72 10.39 4.06
CA GLY A 28 -29.19 11.48 3.28
C GLY A 28 -28.84 11.01 1.88
N SER A 29 -29.61 11.45 0.90
CA SER A 29 -29.18 11.42 -0.52
C SER A 29 -28.37 12.70 -0.78
N GLY A 30 -27.20 12.59 -1.44
CA GLY A 30 -26.38 13.74 -1.76
C GLY A 30 -24.96 13.38 -2.20
N ARG A 31 -24.20 14.40 -2.54
CA ARG A 31 -22.76 14.29 -2.84
C ARG A 31 -21.96 14.66 -1.62
N TYR A 32 -20.99 13.81 -1.29
CA TYR A 32 -20.09 13.97 -0.15
C TYR A 32 -18.64 13.84 -0.60
N VAL A 33 -17.77 14.61 0.02
CA VAL A 33 -16.35 14.69 -0.34
C VAL A 33 -15.49 14.43 0.88
N ILE A 34 -14.53 13.54 0.72
CA ILE A 34 -13.44 13.29 1.68
C ILE A 34 -12.16 13.83 1.04
N ASP A 35 -11.67 14.98 1.53
CA ASP A 35 -10.52 15.70 0.97
C ASP A 35 -9.76 16.47 2.07
N PRO A 36 -8.55 16.08 2.41
CA PRO A 36 -7.86 14.87 1.96
C PRO A 36 -8.32 13.60 2.68
N VAL A 37 -8.15 12.45 2.03
CA VAL A 37 -8.15 11.17 2.73
C VAL A 37 -6.91 11.11 3.61
N THR A 38 -7.08 10.88 4.91
CA THR A 38 -5.99 10.78 5.90
C THR A 38 -5.46 9.36 6.03
N ARG A 39 -4.36 9.15 6.78
CA ARG A 39 -3.71 7.85 6.99
C ARG A 39 -3.33 7.13 5.69
N ILE A 40 -2.90 7.90 4.71
CA ILE A 40 -2.36 7.44 3.42
C ILE A 40 -1.06 8.19 3.13
N GLU A 41 -0.41 7.84 2.02
CA GLU A 41 0.69 8.60 1.47
C GLU A 41 0.19 9.48 0.32
N GLY A 42 0.52 10.80 0.35
CA GLY A 42 0.12 11.76 -0.67
C GLY A 42 -1.27 12.35 -0.48
N HIS A 43 -1.82 13.00 -1.51
CA HIS A 43 -3.11 13.70 -1.47
C HIS A 43 -4.13 13.02 -2.38
N LEU A 44 -5.05 12.30 -1.77
CA LEU A 44 -6.21 11.66 -2.41
C LEU A 44 -7.49 12.37 -1.99
N ARG A 45 -8.36 12.64 -2.96
CA ARG A 45 -9.72 13.09 -2.78
C ARG A 45 -10.68 12.00 -3.26
N ILE A 46 -11.63 11.65 -2.43
CA ILE A 46 -12.74 10.74 -2.78
C ILE A 46 -14.04 11.52 -2.74
N GLU A 47 -14.81 11.46 -3.81
CA GLU A 47 -16.16 12.00 -3.88
C GLU A 47 -17.14 10.86 -4.11
N VAL A 48 -18.26 10.86 -3.40
CA VAL A 48 -19.30 9.84 -3.52
C VAL A 48 -20.67 10.48 -3.66
N GLU A 49 -21.53 9.85 -4.43
CA GLU A 49 -22.95 10.11 -4.42
C GLU A 49 -23.64 9.03 -3.58
N ILE A 50 -24.35 9.44 -2.54
CA ILE A 50 -25.11 8.54 -1.67
C ILE A 50 -26.58 8.62 -2.05
N ARG A 51 -27.22 7.47 -2.25
CA ARG A 51 -28.65 7.31 -2.46
C ARG A 51 -29.17 6.20 -1.56
N ASN A 52 -30.25 6.45 -0.84
CA ASN A 52 -30.88 5.48 0.07
C ASN A 52 -29.87 4.86 1.08
N GLY A 53 -28.94 5.66 1.62
CA GLY A 53 -27.96 5.22 2.60
C GLY A 53 -26.81 4.34 2.05
N GLN A 54 -26.65 4.27 0.72
CA GLN A 54 -25.55 3.53 0.06
C GLN A 54 -24.86 4.37 -1.00
N VAL A 55 -23.58 4.08 -1.23
CA VAL A 55 -22.82 4.70 -2.32
C VAL A 55 -23.36 4.22 -3.67
N ALA A 56 -23.90 5.15 -4.46
CA ALA A 56 -24.41 4.91 -5.81
C ALA A 56 -23.35 5.15 -6.90
N SER A 57 -22.44 6.11 -6.68
CA SER A 57 -21.34 6.44 -7.59
C SER A 57 -20.17 6.99 -6.79
N ALA A 58 -18.93 6.80 -7.31
CA ALA A 58 -17.72 7.32 -6.70
C ALA A 58 -16.76 7.88 -7.76
N TRP A 59 -15.92 8.84 -7.33
CA TRP A 59 -14.84 9.44 -8.11
C TRP A 59 -13.58 9.51 -7.25
N SER A 60 -12.46 9.09 -7.82
CA SER A 60 -11.16 9.05 -7.17
C SER A 60 -10.21 10.03 -7.85
N SER A 61 -9.73 11.04 -7.12
CA SER A 61 -8.89 12.10 -7.64
C SER A 61 -7.54 12.11 -6.94
N GLY A 62 -6.46 11.75 -7.66
CA GLY A 62 -5.11 12.05 -7.21
C GLY A 62 -4.80 13.53 -7.46
N MET A 63 -4.45 14.27 -6.39
CA MET A 63 -4.36 15.73 -6.39
C MET A 63 -2.93 16.27 -6.51
N LEU A 64 -1.93 15.40 -6.78
CA LEU A 64 -0.52 15.77 -6.87
C LEU A 64 0.05 15.45 -8.25
N PHE A 65 1.03 16.26 -8.74
CA PHE A 65 1.82 16.02 -9.96
C PHE A 65 3.27 16.50 -9.77
N ARG A 66 4.32 15.67 -9.99
CA ARG A 66 5.76 16.04 -9.83
C ARG A 66 6.61 15.90 -11.12
N GLY A 67 6.08 15.32 -12.19
CA GLY A 67 6.69 15.24 -13.51
C GLY A 67 8.00 14.45 -13.59
N VAL A 68 8.16 13.36 -12.83
CA VAL A 68 9.41 12.57 -12.80
C VAL A 68 9.74 11.98 -14.17
N GLU A 69 8.75 11.57 -14.93
CA GLU A 69 8.91 11.10 -16.32
C GLU A 69 9.58 12.19 -17.21
N MET A 70 9.23 13.47 -16.99
CA MET A 70 9.83 14.61 -17.68
C MET A 70 11.22 14.95 -17.14
N ILE A 71 11.43 14.85 -15.82
CA ILE A 71 12.71 15.12 -15.15
C ILE A 71 13.80 14.13 -15.62
N LEU A 72 13.41 12.88 -15.94
CA LEU A 72 14.34 11.84 -16.35
C LEU A 72 14.82 11.99 -17.80
N LYS A 73 14.11 12.75 -18.63
CA LYS A 73 14.51 12.98 -20.03
C LYS A 73 15.91 13.60 -20.10
N ASP A 74 16.68 13.15 -21.07
CA ASP A 74 18.06 13.57 -21.36
C ASP A 74 19.08 13.23 -20.25
N ARG A 75 18.71 12.45 -19.23
CA ARG A 75 19.61 11.98 -18.17
C ARG A 75 20.26 10.64 -18.52
N ASN A 76 21.34 10.33 -17.79
CA ASN A 76 21.99 9.05 -17.88
C ASN A 76 21.04 7.94 -17.37
N PRO A 77 20.79 6.86 -18.15
CA PRO A 77 19.99 5.74 -17.70
C PRO A 77 20.49 5.08 -16.41
N GLU A 78 21.81 5.06 -16.16
CA GLU A 78 22.40 4.51 -14.93
C GLU A 78 21.90 5.23 -13.68
N ASP A 79 21.60 6.52 -13.75
CA ASP A 79 21.18 7.34 -12.61
C ASP A 79 19.65 7.34 -12.39
N ALA A 80 18.87 6.78 -13.31
CA ALA A 80 17.41 6.83 -13.27
C ALA A 80 16.83 6.30 -11.93
N TRP A 81 17.46 5.26 -11.37
CA TRP A 81 17.01 4.67 -10.10
C TRP A 81 17.18 5.61 -8.91
N LEU A 82 18.15 6.51 -8.92
CA LEU A 82 18.38 7.51 -7.86
C LEU A 82 17.22 8.51 -7.79
N PHE A 83 16.69 8.92 -8.96
CA PHE A 83 15.53 9.80 -9.06
C PHE A 83 14.23 9.06 -8.72
N THR A 84 13.99 7.92 -9.36
CA THR A 84 12.75 7.18 -9.18
C THR A 84 12.57 6.67 -7.76
N GLN A 85 13.65 6.29 -7.07
CA GLN A 85 13.59 5.88 -5.67
C GLN A 85 13.01 6.98 -4.76
N ARG A 86 13.16 8.27 -5.12
CA ARG A 86 12.64 9.42 -4.36
C ARG A 86 11.17 9.73 -4.65
N LEU A 87 10.52 8.94 -5.50
CA LEU A 87 9.07 9.04 -5.70
C LEU A 87 8.31 8.77 -4.40
N CYS A 88 8.79 7.88 -3.55
CA CYS A 88 8.11 7.50 -2.33
C CYS A 88 9.04 7.46 -1.12
N GLY A 89 8.55 7.96 0.01
CA GLY A 89 9.19 7.84 1.32
C GLY A 89 8.68 6.67 2.16
N VAL A 90 7.68 5.92 1.67
CA VAL A 90 7.12 4.72 2.31
C VAL A 90 7.63 3.47 1.62
N CYS A 91 7.34 3.27 0.33
CA CYS A 91 7.86 2.16 -0.47
C CYS A 91 9.27 2.47 -0.98
N THR A 92 10.23 2.59 -0.09
CA THR A 92 11.52 3.25 -0.30
C THR A 92 12.51 2.50 -1.20
N TYR A 93 12.24 1.25 -1.54
CA TYR A 93 13.10 0.39 -2.35
C TYR A 93 12.55 0.14 -3.76
N VAL A 94 11.23 0.02 -3.90
CA VAL A 94 10.61 -0.60 -5.08
C VAL A 94 10.84 0.16 -6.39
N HIS A 95 10.73 1.48 -6.40
CA HIS A 95 10.96 2.28 -7.61
C HIS A 95 12.42 2.21 -8.10
N GLY A 96 13.38 2.22 -7.17
CA GLY A 96 14.78 2.02 -7.51
C GLY A 96 15.01 0.63 -8.11
N SER A 97 14.46 -0.41 -7.50
CA SER A 97 14.54 -1.78 -7.99
C SER A 97 13.92 -1.94 -9.39
N THR A 98 12.74 -1.36 -9.61
CA THR A 98 12.07 -1.38 -10.92
C THR A 98 12.88 -0.64 -11.98
N SER A 99 13.48 0.50 -11.62
CA SER A 99 14.30 1.29 -12.53
C SER A 99 15.56 0.55 -12.96
N VAL A 100 16.31 -0.08 -12.04
CA VAL A 100 17.48 -0.86 -12.45
C VAL A 100 17.09 -2.05 -13.32
N ARG A 101 16.00 -2.78 -13.00
CA ARG A 101 15.47 -3.86 -13.86
C ARG A 101 15.08 -3.35 -15.25
N CYS A 102 14.54 -2.13 -15.34
CA CYS A 102 14.17 -1.51 -16.61
C CYS A 102 15.40 -1.28 -17.52
N VAL A 103 16.47 -0.73 -16.97
CA VAL A 103 17.74 -0.50 -17.69
C VAL A 103 18.43 -1.84 -18.01
N GLU A 104 18.44 -2.77 -17.06
CA GLU A 104 19.00 -4.12 -17.26
C GLU A 104 18.31 -4.88 -18.39
N ASN A 105 16.99 -4.78 -18.48
CA ASN A 105 16.22 -5.37 -19.58
C ASN A 105 16.55 -4.71 -20.93
N ALA A 106 16.62 -3.36 -20.98
CA ALA A 106 16.97 -2.63 -22.18
C ALA A 106 18.36 -2.99 -22.69
N LEU A 107 19.33 -3.16 -21.78
CA LEU A 107 20.73 -3.47 -22.11
C LEU A 107 21.05 -4.98 -22.09
N LYS A 108 20.05 -5.84 -21.83
CA LYS A 108 20.17 -7.32 -21.76
C LYS A 108 21.22 -7.78 -20.75
N ILE A 109 21.24 -7.16 -19.57
CA ILE A 109 22.18 -7.47 -18.48
C ILE A 109 21.62 -8.60 -17.61
N ASN A 110 22.39 -9.68 -17.45
CA ASN A 110 22.05 -10.78 -16.55
C ASN A 110 22.65 -10.55 -15.16
N VAL A 111 21.81 -10.27 -14.18
CA VAL A 111 22.23 -9.98 -12.81
C VAL A 111 22.66 -11.27 -12.10
N PRO A 112 23.85 -11.32 -11.42
CA PRO A 112 24.32 -12.52 -10.73
C PRO A 112 23.34 -12.99 -9.63
N ASP A 113 23.33 -14.31 -9.37
CA ASP A 113 22.41 -14.94 -8.41
C ASP A 113 22.51 -14.35 -6.99
N ASN A 114 23.72 -14.04 -6.55
CA ASN A 114 23.93 -13.45 -5.23
C ASN A 114 23.30 -12.04 -5.12
N ALA A 115 23.45 -11.22 -6.17
CA ALA A 115 22.81 -9.91 -6.24
C ALA A 115 21.28 -10.03 -6.34
N ARG A 116 20.77 -10.98 -7.14
CA ARG A 116 19.33 -11.29 -7.22
C ARG A 116 18.76 -11.68 -5.84
N THR A 117 19.48 -12.54 -5.12
CA THR A 117 19.07 -12.99 -3.78
C THR A 117 19.06 -11.83 -2.78
N VAL A 118 20.06 -10.94 -2.78
CA VAL A 118 20.06 -9.71 -1.98
C VAL A 118 18.86 -8.84 -2.31
N ARG A 119 18.56 -8.64 -3.61
CA ARG A 119 17.41 -7.86 -4.05
C ARG A 119 16.08 -8.47 -3.59
N ASN A 120 15.94 -9.79 -3.62
CA ASN A 120 14.77 -10.49 -3.08
C ASN A 120 14.62 -10.28 -1.57
N LEU A 121 15.71 -10.33 -0.81
CA LEU A 121 15.71 -10.07 0.63
C LEU A 121 15.32 -8.63 0.96
N LEU A 122 15.83 -7.65 0.20
CA LEU A 122 15.46 -6.23 0.36
C LEU A 122 13.98 -6.01 0.01
N MET A 123 13.50 -6.63 -1.08
CA MET A 123 12.10 -6.56 -1.46
C MET A 123 11.20 -7.22 -0.41
N GLY A 124 11.56 -8.41 0.09
CA GLY A 124 10.83 -9.09 1.16
C GLY A 124 10.77 -8.24 2.44
N ALA A 125 11.88 -7.62 2.84
CA ALA A 125 11.91 -6.71 3.99
C ALA A 125 10.95 -5.51 3.80
N GLN A 126 10.87 -4.95 2.57
CA GLN A 126 9.91 -3.90 2.24
C GLN A 126 8.45 -4.39 2.38
N PHE A 127 8.14 -5.60 1.91
CA PHE A 127 6.80 -6.17 2.05
C PHE A 127 6.40 -6.37 3.51
N LEU A 128 7.27 -6.98 4.31
CA LEU A 128 7.01 -7.20 5.74
C LEU A 128 6.77 -5.88 6.48
N HIS A 129 7.64 -4.89 6.24
CA HIS A 129 7.50 -3.56 6.83
C HIS A 129 6.19 -2.89 6.44
N ASP A 130 5.95 -2.74 5.13
CA ASP A 130 4.81 -1.96 4.63
C ASP A 130 3.46 -2.60 4.98
N HIS A 131 3.35 -3.93 4.96
CA HIS A 131 2.11 -4.62 5.27
C HIS A 131 1.74 -4.54 6.76
N ILE A 132 2.73 -4.62 7.65
CA ILE A 132 2.50 -4.44 9.10
C ILE A 132 2.11 -2.99 9.38
N VAL A 133 2.84 -2.02 8.81
CA VAL A 133 2.52 -0.58 8.95
C VAL A 133 1.12 -0.28 8.41
N HIS A 134 0.77 -0.82 7.24
CA HIS A 134 -0.54 -0.60 6.67
C HIS A 134 -1.66 -1.11 7.57
N PHE A 135 -1.60 -2.39 7.97
CA PHE A 135 -2.68 -2.99 8.75
C PHE A 135 -2.90 -2.27 10.07
N TYR A 136 -1.83 -2.05 10.85
CA TYR A 136 -1.96 -1.48 12.19
C TYR A 136 -2.08 0.05 12.18
N HIS A 137 -1.25 0.76 11.40
CA HIS A 137 -1.12 2.22 11.55
C HIS A 137 -1.95 3.02 10.55
N LEU A 138 -2.33 2.42 9.42
CA LEU A 138 -3.12 3.11 8.39
C LEU A 138 -4.58 2.65 8.36
N HIS A 139 -4.86 1.36 8.61
CA HIS A 139 -6.18 0.77 8.41
C HIS A 139 -6.91 0.37 9.71
N ALA A 140 -6.19 -0.02 10.78
CA ALA A 140 -6.83 -0.54 12.01
C ALA A 140 -7.85 0.42 12.63
N LEU A 141 -7.61 1.74 12.59
CA LEU A 141 -8.51 2.73 13.20
C LEU A 141 -9.86 2.87 12.47
N ASP A 142 -10.04 2.22 11.32
CA ASP A 142 -11.36 2.10 10.68
C ASP A 142 -12.21 1.00 11.32
N TRP A 143 -11.61 0.11 12.11
CA TRP A 143 -12.21 -1.07 12.69
C TRP A 143 -12.23 -1.04 14.22
N VAL A 144 -11.24 -0.39 14.83
CA VAL A 144 -10.94 -0.39 16.26
C VAL A 144 -11.37 0.92 16.91
N ASP A 145 -12.20 0.85 17.93
CA ASP A 145 -12.61 1.98 18.77
C ASP A 145 -11.75 2.03 20.04
N ILE A 146 -10.83 3.00 20.08
CA ILE A 146 -9.95 3.21 21.24
C ILE A 146 -10.74 3.62 22.50
N THR A 147 -11.86 4.33 22.35
CA THR A 147 -12.68 4.74 23.50
C THR A 147 -13.42 3.55 24.11
N SER A 148 -13.80 2.57 23.32
CA SER A 148 -14.35 1.29 23.78
C SER A 148 -13.27 0.44 24.49
N ALA A 149 -12.03 0.42 24.00
CA ALA A 149 -10.92 -0.29 24.62
C ALA A 149 -10.67 0.11 26.10
N LEU A 150 -10.99 1.36 26.47
CA LEU A 150 -10.87 1.83 27.86
C LEU A 150 -11.82 1.11 28.85
N LYS A 151 -12.88 0.50 28.34
CA LYS A 151 -13.89 -0.23 29.14
C LYS A 151 -13.57 -1.73 29.27
N ALA A 152 -12.52 -2.21 28.59
CA ALA A 152 -12.16 -3.61 28.55
C ALA A 152 -11.75 -4.16 29.92
N ASN A 153 -12.10 -5.42 30.18
CA ASN A 153 -11.54 -6.19 31.27
C ASN A 153 -10.20 -6.80 30.83
N VAL A 154 -9.12 -6.39 31.49
CA VAL A 154 -7.74 -6.82 31.15
C VAL A 154 -7.56 -8.33 31.24
N SER A 155 -8.17 -9.02 32.23
CA SER A 155 -8.09 -10.47 32.38
C SER A 155 -8.81 -11.20 31.25
N ALA A 156 -10.00 -10.72 30.89
CA ALA A 156 -10.76 -11.24 29.75
C ALA A 156 -10.03 -11.02 28.43
N THR A 157 -9.41 -9.85 28.23
CA THR A 157 -8.57 -9.56 27.06
C THR A 157 -7.39 -10.54 26.96
N LYS A 158 -6.73 -10.85 28.09
CA LYS A 158 -5.65 -11.86 28.12
C LYS A 158 -6.15 -13.26 27.77
N THR A 159 -7.32 -13.63 28.25
CA THR A 159 -7.97 -14.92 27.90
C THR A 159 -8.28 -14.99 26.40
N LEU A 160 -8.83 -13.91 25.83
CA LEU A 160 -9.09 -13.79 24.40
C LEU A 160 -7.79 -13.93 23.59
N ALA A 161 -6.74 -13.20 23.95
CA ALA A 161 -5.44 -13.27 23.27
C ALA A 161 -4.89 -14.70 23.24
N ASN A 162 -4.95 -15.40 24.37
CA ASN A 162 -4.48 -16.79 24.48
C ASN A 162 -5.36 -17.77 23.65
N SER A 163 -6.66 -17.51 23.52
CA SER A 163 -7.54 -18.34 22.69
C SER A 163 -7.29 -18.19 21.20
N LEU A 164 -6.95 -16.96 20.77
CA LEU A 164 -6.64 -16.67 19.36
C LEU A 164 -5.25 -17.17 18.98
N SER A 165 -4.27 -17.02 19.86
CA SER A 165 -2.89 -17.42 19.60
C SER A 165 -2.12 -17.72 20.90
N PRO A 166 -2.12 -18.98 21.35
CA PRO A 166 -1.46 -19.39 22.60
C PRO A 166 0.07 -19.20 22.56
N ASN A 167 0.67 -19.12 21.38
CA ASN A 167 2.11 -18.95 21.18
C ASN A 167 2.55 -17.49 20.91
N ALA A 168 1.62 -16.53 20.98
CA ALA A 168 1.93 -15.12 20.81
C ALA A 168 2.89 -14.62 21.94
N PRO A 169 3.71 -13.60 21.66
CA PRO A 169 4.45 -12.91 22.71
C PRO A 169 3.49 -12.36 23.77
N ALA A 170 3.90 -12.46 25.05
CA ALA A 170 3.11 -11.90 26.14
C ALA A 170 3.03 -10.37 26.01
N ILE A 171 1.82 -9.82 26.11
CA ILE A 171 1.55 -8.38 26.07
C ILE A 171 1.00 -7.94 27.43
N ASP A 172 1.48 -6.81 27.91
CA ASP A 172 0.93 -6.16 29.11
C ASP A 172 -0.26 -5.26 28.71
N PHE A 173 -1.45 -5.86 28.71
CA PHE A 173 -2.68 -5.16 28.39
C PHE A 173 -3.05 -4.08 29.40
N ALA A 174 -2.62 -4.22 30.66
CA ALA A 174 -2.86 -3.19 31.70
C ALA A 174 -2.07 -1.92 31.39
N THR A 175 -0.78 -2.05 31.09
CA THR A 175 0.04 -0.91 30.64
C THR A 175 -0.45 -0.32 29.33
N ALA A 176 -0.88 -1.14 28.36
CA ALA A 176 -1.47 -0.65 27.12
C ALA A 176 -2.74 0.19 27.37
N GLN A 177 -3.68 -0.32 28.18
CA GLN A 177 -4.90 0.39 28.53
C GLN A 177 -4.62 1.71 29.28
N ALA A 178 -3.68 1.73 30.22
CA ALA A 178 -3.28 2.94 30.94
C ALA A 178 -2.71 4.02 30.00
N ARG A 179 -1.91 3.61 28.98
CA ARG A 179 -1.42 4.54 27.96
C ARG A 179 -2.55 5.12 27.12
N LEU A 180 -3.51 4.32 26.69
CA LEU A 180 -4.70 4.79 25.96
C LEU A 180 -5.52 5.76 26.82
N GLN A 181 -5.72 5.48 28.13
CA GLN A 181 -6.37 6.40 29.06
C GLN A 181 -5.68 7.76 29.11
N THR A 182 -4.34 7.77 29.16
CA THR A 182 -3.55 9.00 29.19
C THR A 182 -3.75 9.80 27.90
N PHE A 183 -3.74 9.18 26.72
CA PHE A 183 -4.00 9.84 25.44
C PHE A 183 -5.40 10.46 25.39
N VAL A 184 -6.43 9.70 25.75
CA VAL A 184 -7.82 10.17 25.71
C VAL A 184 -8.05 11.28 26.74
N ALA A 185 -7.51 11.14 27.96
CA ALA A 185 -7.66 12.13 29.03
C ALA A 185 -6.95 13.47 28.72
N SER A 186 -5.85 13.43 27.96
CA SER A 186 -5.14 14.66 27.55
C SER A 186 -5.88 15.48 26.50
N GLY A 187 -6.92 14.93 25.86
CA GLY A 187 -7.60 15.53 24.71
C GLY A 187 -6.74 15.59 23.44
N GLN A 188 -5.53 15.04 23.48
CA GLN A 188 -4.58 14.98 22.37
C GLN A 188 -4.46 13.53 21.91
N LEU A 189 -5.32 13.13 20.98
CA LEU A 189 -5.35 11.74 20.51
C LEU A 189 -4.09 11.34 19.72
N GLY A 190 -3.27 12.29 19.26
CA GLY A 190 -2.02 12.02 18.57
C GLY A 190 -2.21 11.08 17.37
N VAL A 191 -1.56 9.91 17.41
CA VAL A 191 -1.65 8.88 16.36
C VAL A 191 -3.05 8.28 16.19
N PHE A 192 -3.95 8.46 17.15
CA PHE A 192 -5.34 8.00 17.09
C PHE A 192 -6.30 9.09 16.59
N ALA A 193 -5.83 10.28 16.27
CA ALA A 193 -6.65 11.33 15.66
C ALA A 193 -7.12 10.90 14.26
N GLY A 194 -8.25 11.44 13.82
CA GLY A 194 -8.81 11.13 12.50
C GLY A 194 -9.63 9.82 12.43
N ALA A 195 -10.01 9.27 13.58
CA ALA A 195 -11.05 8.26 13.68
C ALA A 195 -12.39 8.91 14.06
N TYR A 196 -13.49 8.18 13.89
CA TYR A 196 -14.85 8.72 14.00
C TYR A 196 -15.59 8.23 15.26
N TRP A 197 -14.89 7.95 16.35
CA TRP A 197 -15.52 7.47 17.59
C TRP A 197 -16.34 8.54 18.33
N PRO A 198 -17.47 8.15 18.95
CA PRO A 198 -18.18 6.88 18.77
C PRO A 198 -18.95 6.85 17.43
N HIS A 199 -19.06 5.67 16.83
CA HIS A 199 -19.79 5.48 15.57
C HIS A 199 -20.42 4.07 15.53
N PRO A 200 -21.67 3.89 15.03
CA PRO A 200 -22.37 2.61 15.06
C PRO A 200 -21.73 1.51 14.19
N ALA A 201 -20.88 1.88 13.24
CA ALA A 201 -20.18 0.90 12.41
C ALA A 201 -19.03 0.17 13.13
N TYR A 202 -18.59 0.59 14.33
CA TYR A 202 -17.61 -0.15 15.13
C TYR A 202 -18.30 -1.25 15.94
N LEU A 203 -17.98 -2.51 15.67
CA LEU A 203 -18.69 -3.68 16.19
C LEU A 203 -17.89 -4.49 17.21
N LEU A 204 -16.57 -4.24 17.34
CA LEU A 204 -15.72 -4.98 18.27
C LEU A 204 -16.12 -4.78 19.73
N SER A 205 -16.03 -5.86 20.52
CA SER A 205 -16.16 -5.78 21.98
C SER A 205 -15.04 -4.92 22.60
N PRO A 206 -15.19 -4.43 23.84
CA PRO A 206 -14.12 -3.71 24.52
C PRO A 206 -12.80 -4.48 24.59
N GLU A 207 -12.85 -5.80 24.81
CA GLU A 207 -11.69 -6.69 24.89
C GLU A 207 -10.98 -6.84 23.55
N GLU A 208 -11.72 -6.99 22.45
CA GLU A 208 -11.17 -7.03 21.08
C GLU A 208 -10.55 -5.69 20.71
N ASN A 209 -11.18 -4.57 21.07
CA ASN A 209 -10.63 -3.24 20.87
C ASN A 209 -9.31 -3.05 21.64
N LEU A 210 -9.25 -3.47 22.92
CA LEU A 210 -8.00 -3.39 23.70
C LEU A 210 -6.91 -4.29 23.13
N LEU A 211 -7.25 -5.50 22.71
CA LEU A 211 -6.33 -6.43 22.08
C LEU A 211 -5.66 -5.81 20.84
N LEU A 212 -6.47 -5.35 19.88
CA LEU A 212 -5.97 -4.77 18.64
C LEU A 212 -5.23 -3.44 18.86
N ALA A 213 -5.66 -2.61 19.83
CA ALA A 213 -4.94 -1.39 20.19
C ALA A 213 -3.58 -1.69 20.84
N ALA A 214 -3.46 -2.74 21.65
CA ALA A 214 -2.19 -3.17 22.21
C ALA A 214 -1.25 -3.71 21.09
N HIS A 215 -1.78 -4.49 20.14
CA HIS A 215 -1.03 -4.96 18.97
C HIS A 215 -0.57 -3.81 18.06
N TYR A 216 -1.39 -2.76 17.89
CA TYR A 216 -0.99 -1.51 17.23
C TYR A 216 0.27 -0.90 17.87
N LEU A 217 0.32 -0.84 19.21
CA LEU A 217 1.48 -0.30 19.94
C LEU A 217 2.72 -1.19 19.82
N GLU A 218 2.57 -2.50 19.77
CA GLU A 218 3.69 -3.43 19.51
C GLU A 218 4.19 -3.33 18.06
N ALA A 219 3.30 -3.18 17.09
CA ALA A 219 3.65 -2.98 15.69
C ALA A 219 4.49 -1.72 15.46
N LEU A 220 4.31 -0.64 16.27
CA LEU A 220 5.18 0.56 16.23
C LEU A 220 6.64 0.23 16.55
N LYS A 221 6.89 -0.73 17.44
CA LYS A 221 8.26 -1.16 17.75
C LYS A 221 8.83 -2.05 16.65
N LEU A 222 7.98 -2.93 16.10
CA LEU A 222 8.38 -3.90 15.10
C LEU A 222 8.74 -3.25 13.75
N GLN A 223 8.06 -2.17 13.35
CA GLN A 223 8.40 -1.46 12.12
C GLN A 223 9.87 -1.00 12.08
N ALA A 224 10.40 -0.51 13.20
CA ALA A 224 11.80 -0.09 13.28
C ALA A 224 12.77 -1.26 13.09
N ARG A 225 12.41 -2.46 13.56
CA ARG A 225 13.20 -3.68 13.39
C ARG A 225 13.15 -4.18 11.96
N SER A 226 11.97 -4.18 11.34
CA SER A 226 11.80 -4.53 9.93
C SER A 226 12.60 -3.58 9.03
N ALA A 227 12.60 -2.27 9.35
CA ALA A 227 13.40 -1.27 8.64
C ALA A 227 14.92 -1.52 8.73
N ARG A 228 15.42 -2.10 9.86
CA ARG A 228 16.83 -2.47 10.00
C ARG A 228 17.27 -3.55 9.02
N MET A 229 16.39 -4.46 8.61
CA MET A 229 16.71 -5.47 7.59
C MET A 229 17.16 -4.82 6.29
N HIS A 230 16.52 -3.70 5.86
CA HIS A 230 16.99 -2.93 4.71
C HIS A 230 18.41 -2.41 4.90
N ALA A 231 18.76 -1.89 6.09
CA ALA A 231 20.06 -1.29 6.32
C ALA A 231 21.20 -2.31 6.24
N ILE A 232 20.96 -3.58 6.56
CA ILE A 232 21.99 -4.64 6.61
C ILE A 232 22.63 -4.84 5.23
N PHE A 233 21.84 -5.02 4.18
CA PHE A 233 22.33 -5.20 2.81
C PHE A 233 22.11 -3.98 1.93
N GLY A 234 21.20 -3.10 2.30
CA GLY A 234 20.89 -1.88 1.55
C GLY A 234 21.76 -0.67 1.95
N GLY A 235 22.51 -0.76 3.07
CA GLY A 235 23.34 0.32 3.61
C GLY A 235 22.57 1.34 4.44
N LYS A 236 21.28 1.54 4.18
CA LYS A 236 20.36 2.40 4.94
C LYS A 236 18.89 2.11 4.66
N ASN A 237 18.01 2.66 5.50
CA ASN A 237 16.58 2.87 5.24
C ASN A 237 16.20 4.28 5.74
N PRO A 238 15.42 5.08 5.02
CA PRO A 238 14.86 4.85 3.70
C PRO A 238 15.88 4.99 2.56
N HIS A 239 15.49 4.50 1.37
CA HIS A 239 16.25 4.65 0.12
C HIS A 239 17.64 4.00 0.16
N VAL A 240 17.68 2.70 -0.10
CA VAL A 240 18.92 1.90 -0.08
C VAL A 240 20.01 2.48 -0.98
N GLN A 241 21.27 2.23 -0.64
CA GLN A 241 22.46 2.72 -1.36
C GLN A 241 23.17 1.62 -2.13
N SER A 242 22.93 0.34 -1.82
CA SER A 242 23.64 -0.78 -2.42
C SER A 242 23.12 -1.19 -3.79
N LEU A 243 21.99 -0.63 -4.23
CA LEU A 243 21.40 -0.94 -5.53
C LEU A 243 22.20 -0.27 -6.66
N ARG A 244 22.41 -0.98 -7.78
CA ARG A 244 22.99 -0.45 -9.02
C ARG A 244 22.55 -1.27 -10.22
N VAL A 245 22.63 -0.69 -11.42
CA VAL A 245 22.45 -1.43 -12.68
C VAL A 245 23.51 -2.54 -12.80
N GLY A 246 23.08 -3.76 -13.06
CA GLY A 246 23.94 -4.94 -13.14
C GLY A 246 24.16 -5.66 -11.81
N GLY A 247 23.54 -5.22 -10.70
CA GLY A 247 23.66 -5.94 -9.42
C GLY A 247 23.50 -5.09 -8.17
N VAL A 248 24.39 -5.33 -7.18
CA VAL A 248 24.44 -4.60 -5.91
C VAL A 248 25.91 -4.30 -5.54
N THR A 249 26.14 -3.39 -4.57
CA THR A 249 27.48 -2.98 -4.14
C THR A 249 27.92 -3.61 -2.82
N CYS A 250 27.03 -4.32 -2.10
CA CYS A 250 27.23 -4.80 -0.73
C CYS A 250 27.98 -6.16 -0.64
N ARG A 251 28.96 -6.43 -1.53
CA ARG A 251 29.66 -7.73 -1.58
C ARG A 251 30.26 -8.16 -0.25
N TYR A 252 30.87 -7.22 0.46
CA TYR A 252 31.57 -7.49 1.71
C TYR A 252 30.63 -7.56 2.93
N ASP A 253 29.41 -7.06 2.80
CA ASP A 253 28.37 -7.20 3.81
C ASP A 253 27.70 -8.58 3.79
N ILE A 254 27.91 -9.36 2.71
CA ILE A 254 27.45 -10.75 2.64
C ILE A 254 28.45 -11.61 3.43
N ASN A 255 28.29 -11.63 4.73
CA ASN A 255 29.10 -12.40 5.67
C ASN A 255 28.24 -13.01 6.77
N THR A 256 28.77 -13.98 7.51
CA THR A 256 28.03 -14.75 8.53
C THR A 256 27.38 -13.84 9.58
N ALA A 257 28.08 -12.79 10.04
CA ALA A 257 27.55 -11.90 11.07
C ALA A 257 26.32 -11.14 10.59
N ARG A 258 26.37 -10.55 9.38
CA ARG A 258 25.25 -9.82 8.79
C ARG A 258 24.09 -10.73 8.41
N ILE A 259 24.37 -11.93 7.89
CA ILE A 259 23.32 -12.94 7.59
C ILE A 259 22.61 -13.34 8.88
N ASN A 260 23.33 -13.57 9.97
CA ASN A 260 22.73 -13.93 11.27
C ASN A 260 21.95 -12.77 11.90
N GLU A 261 22.44 -11.52 11.77
CA GLU A 261 21.70 -10.32 12.21
C GLU A 261 20.38 -10.19 11.45
N PHE A 262 20.40 -10.33 10.12
CA PHE A 262 19.19 -10.29 9.30
C PHE A 262 18.22 -11.41 9.69
N ARG A 263 18.73 -12.64 9.87
CA ARG A 263 17.92 -13.80 10.28
C ARG A 263 17.23 -13.59 11.62
N ALA A 264 17.92 -13.03 12.61
CA ALA A 264 17.33 -12.75 13.91
C ALA A 264 16.15 -11.75 13.82
N LEU A 265 16.32 -10.66 13.07
CA LEU A 265 15.25 -9.68 12.82
C LEU A 265 14.08 -10.29 12.03
N LEU A 266 14.39 -11.12 11.04
CA LEU A 266 13.38 -11.83 10.24
C LEU A 266 12.56 -12.79 11.11
N GLN A 267 13.20 -13.59 11.97
CA GLN A 267 12.53 -14.54 12.85
C GLN A 267 11.60 -13.84 13.85
N GLU A 268 12.02 -12.70 14.40
CA GLU A 268 11.18 -11.90 15.29
C GLU A 268 9.96 -11.34 14.54
N THR A 269 10.18 -10.77 13.35
CA THR A 269 9.11 -10.25 12.49
C THR A 269 8.14 -11.36 12.07
N ARG A 270 8.67 -12.51 11.64
CA ARG A 270 7.89 -13.68 11.25
C ARG A 270 7.03 -14.19 12.40
N ARG A 271 7.60 -14.29 13.61
CA ARG A 271 6.82 -14.70 14.80
C ARG A 271 5.62 -13.77 15.03
N PHE A 272 5.82 -12.46 14.96
CA PHE A 272 4.71 -11.50 15.08
C PHE A 272 3.66 -11.71 13.98
N VAL A 273 4.08 -11.89 12.74
CA VAL A 273 3.15 -12.12 11.61
C VAL A 273 2.32 -13.38 11.84
N GLU A 274 2.96 -14.49 12.19
CA GLU A 274 2.30 -15.79 12.34
C GLU A 274 1.39 -15.86 13.58
N THR A 275 1.79 -15.20 14.69
CA THR A 275 1.10 -15.36 15.97
C THR A 275 0.26 -14.14 16.39
N VAL A 276 0.38 -13.00 15.70
CA VAL A 276 -0.38 -11.79 16.00
C VAL A 276 -1.12 -11.29 14.76
N TYR A 277 -0.41 -10.94 13.67
CA TYR A 277 -1.01 -10.27 12.53
C TYR A 277 -2.04 -11.13 11.79
N VAL A 278 -1.73 -12.38 11.46
CA VAL A 278 -2.69 -13.29 10.79
C VAL A 278 -3.90 -13.60 11.69
N PRO A 279 -3.74 -13.90 13.00
CA PRO A 279 -4.88 -14.00 13.92
C PRO A 279 -5.74 -12.73 14.02
N ASP A 280 -5.15 -11.53 14.04
CA ASP A 280 -5.89 -10.27 14.07
C ASP A 280 -6.71 -10.05 12.80
N ALA A 281 -6.16 -10.39 11.62
CA ALA A 281 -6.90 -10.34 10.37
C ALA A 281 -8.09 -11.32 10.36
N ALA A 282 -7.94 -12.50 10.97
CA ALA A 282 -9.02 -13.46 11.11
C ALA A 282 -10.09 -12.98 12.11
N LEU A 283 -9.68 -12.36 13.21
CA LEU A 283 -10.59 -11.73 14.18
C LEU A 283 -11.45 -10.66 13.51
N LEU A 284 -10.86 -9.77 12.71
CA LEU A 284 -11.61 -8.75 11.98
C LEU A 284 -12.58 -9.37 10.97
N ALA A 285 -12.18 -10.41 10.24
CA ALA A 285 -13.06 -11.10 9.31
C ALA A 285 -14.26 -11.75 10.01
N HIS A 286 -14.05 -12.27 11.22
CA HIS A 286 -15.11 -12.85 12.04
C HIS A 286 -16.06 -11.79 12.64
N ALA A 287 -15.52 -10.68 13.12
CA ALA A 287 -16.29 -9.60 13.74
C ALA A 287 -17.10 -8.76 12.73
N TYR A 288 -16.66 -8.72 11.47
CA TYR A 288 -17.27 -7.91 10.41
C TYR A 288 -17.62 -8.76 9.17
N PRO A 289 -18.44 -9.82 9.30
CA PRO A 289 -18.67 -10.79 8.22
C PRO A 289 -19.33 -10.16 6.97
N GLU A 290 -20.11 -9.10 7.11
CA GLU A 290 -20.72 -8.38 6.00
C GLU A 290 -19.68 -7.76 5.05
N TRP A 291 -18.50 -7.40 5.57
CA TRP A 291 -17.40 -6.83 4.79
C TRP A 291 -16.68 -7.86 3.91
N ALA A 292 -16.99 -9.13 4.06
CA ALA A 292 -16.59 -10.18 3.12
C ALA A 292 -17.44 -10.19 1.82
N GLY A 293 -18.53 -9.40 1.79
CA GLY A 293 -19.37 -9.19 0.61
C GLY A 293 -19.27 -7.79 0.00
N LEU A 294 -18.56 -6.85 0.66
CA LEU A 294 -18.48 -5.44 0.28
C LEU A 294 -17.10 -5.08 -0.29
N GLY A 295 -17.08 -4.07 -1.14
CA GLY A 295 -15.84 -3.50 -1.66
C GLY A 295 -15.11 -4.36 -2.69
N GLY A 296 -15.78 -5.32 -3.33
CA GLY A 296 -15.17 -6.25 -4.27
C GLY A 296 -14.91 -5.68 -5.65
N THR A 297 -13.94 -6.26 -6.35
CA THR A 297 -13.67 -6.08 -7.79
C THR A 297 -13.73 -7.44 -8.49
N ALA A 298 -13.82 -7.43 -9.83
CA ALA A 298 -13.94 -8.68 -10.59
C ALA A 298 -12.62 -9.10 -11.26
N ASN A 299 -11.75 -8.13 -11.55
CA ASN A 299 -10.54 -8.33 -12.35
C ASN A 299 -9.30 -8.05 -11.52
N LEU A 300 -8.33 -8.96 -11.57
CA LEU A 300 -7.08 -8.87 -10.82
C LEU A 300 -5.89 -9.07 -11.76
N MET A 301 -4.77 -8.37 -11.51
CA MET A 301 -3.53 -8.54 -12.26
C MET A 301 -2.32 -8.50 -11.34
N ALA A 302 -1.36 -9.39 -11.58
CA ALA A 302 -0.07 -9.40 -10.90
C ALA A 302 1.07 -9.55 -11.92
N TYR A 303 2.12 -8.75 -11.77
CA TYR A 303 3.35 -8.90 -12.57
C TYR A 303 4.23 -10.05 -12.10
N GLY A 304 3.99 -10.53 -10.89
CA GLY A 304 4.82 -11.52 -10.22
C GLY A 304 6.10 -10.93 -9.62
N GLU A 305 6.64 -11.60 -8.60
CA GLU A 305 7.82 -11.09 -7.88
C GLU A 305 8.70 -12.22 -7.34
N PHE A 306 9.89 -11.81 -6.89
CA PHE A 306 10.93 -12.67 -6.34
C PHE A 306 11.45 -13.70 -7.35
N PRO A 307 12.21 -13.26 -8.37
CA PRO A 307 12.84 -14.16 -9.35
C PRO A 307 13.74 -15.16 -8.65
N GLN A 308 13.59 -16.46 -9.01
CA GLN A 308 14.25 -17.57 -8.34
C GLN A 308 15.55 -18.00 -9.03
N SER A 309 15.72 -17.67 -10.30
CA SER A 309 16.88 -18.06 -11.10
C SER A 309 17.27 -16.97 -12.09
N VAL A 310 18.57 -16.88 -12.40
CA VAL A 310 19.09 -16.05 -13.49
C VAL A 310 18.91 -16.78 -14.83
N SER A 311 19.08 -18.09 -14.86
CA SER A 311 18.89 -18.91 -16.08
C SER A 311 17.43 -19.03 -16.48
N GLU A 312 16.50 -18.88 -15.54
CA GLU A 312 15.06 -18.91 -15.76
C GLU A 312 14.38 -17.62 -15.22
N PRO A 313 14.52 -16.47 -15.92
CA PRO A 313 13.99 -15.20 -15.45
C PRO A 313 12.47 -15.19 -15.24
N ALA A 314 11.73 -16.08 -15.90
CA ALA A 314 10.29 -16.28 -15.74
C ALA A 314 9.93 -17.08 -14.47
N SER A 315 10.92 -17.69 -13.80
CA SER A 315 10.73 -18.39 -12.54
C SER A 315 10.56 -17.39 -11.39
N LEU A 316 9.32 -17.07 -11.04
CA LEU A 316 8.95 -16.14 -9.99
C LEU A 316 8.32 -16.87 -8.82
N TYR A 317 8.70 -16.54 -7.58
CA TYR A 317 8.10 -17.14 -6.39
C TYR A 317 6.61 -16.81 -6.29
N PHE A 318 6.23 -15.52 -6.42
CA PHE A 318 4.84 -15.14 -6.71
C PHE A 318 4.66 -15.06 -8.23
N PRO A 319 3.79 -15.92 -8.82
CA PRO A 319 3.67 -16.00 -10.26
C PRO A 319 2.95 -14.79 -10.87
N GLN A 320 3.32 -14.46 -12.11
CA GLN A 320 2.62 -13.50 -12.94
C GLN A 320 1.27 -14.06 -13.41
N GLY A 321 0.25 -13.19 -13.56
CA GLY A 321 -1.03 -13.60 -14.16
C GLY A 321 -2.10 -12.53 -14.13
N VAL A 322 -3.19 -12.82 -14.85
CA VAL A 322 -4.41 -12.00 -14.89
C VAL A 322 -5.62 -12.88 -14.63
N ILE A 323 -6.53 -12.39 -13.81
CA ILE A 323 -7.84 -13.00 -13.57
C ILE A 323 -8.89 -11.99 -14.05
N LEU A 324 -9.68 -12.34 -15.04
CA LEU A 324 -10.82 -11.53 -15.50
C LEU A 324 -12.12 -12.19 -15.06
N ASN A 325 -13.08 -11.36 -14.61
CA ASN A 325 -14.42 -11.78 -14.16
C ASN A 325 -14.38 -12.92 -13.12
N ARG A 326 -13.40 -12.88 -12.19
CA ARG A 326 -13.15 -13.93 -11.17
C ARG A 326 -12.90 -15.33 -11.74
N GLY A 327 -12.61 -15.42 -13.05
CA GLY A 327 -12.34 -16.67 -13.76
C GLY A 327 -11.01 -17.33 -13.38
N SER A 328 -10.47 -18.18 -14.25
CA SER A 328 -9.14 -18.77 -14.10
C SER A 328 -8.03 -17.74 -14.29
N SER A 329 -6.83 -18.04 -13.77
CA SER A 329 -5.65 -17.21 -14.02
C SER A 329 -5.08 -17.49 -15.41
N ALA A 330 -4.99 -16.45 -16.24
CA ALA A 330 -4.38 -16.46 -17.56
C ALA A 330 -2.97 -15.87 -17.54
N ALA A 331 -2.20 -16.09 -18.63
CA ALA A 331 -0.93 -15.43 -18.84
C ALA A 331 -1.14 -13.92 -19.06
N LEU A 332 -0.24 -13.11 -18.51
CA LEU A 332 -0.20 -11.68 -18.74
C LEU A 332 0.54 -11.39 -20.07
N ASN A 333 -0.06 -10.52 -20.90
CA ASN A 333 0.62 -9.92 -22.04
C ASN A 333 0.75 -8.40 -21.79
N ILE A 334 1.95 -7.90 -21.60
CA ILE A 334 2.20 -6.48 -21.30
C ILE A 334 1.80 -5.55 -22.46
N ALA A 335 1.74 -6.06 -23.70
CA ALA A 335 1.27 -5.29 -24.85
C ALA A 335 -0.22 -4.95 -24.79
N ASP A 336 -0.99 -5.64 -23.95
CA ASP A 336 -2.41 -5.37 -23.72
C ASP A 336 -2.68 -4.27 -22.67
N ILE A 337 -1.59 -3.68 -22.11
CA ILE A 337 -1.67 -2.58 -21.14
C ILE A 337 -1.75 -1.25 -21.89
N GLN A 338 -2.75 -0.45 -21.59
CA GLN A 338 -2.92 0.89 -22.15
C GLN A 338 -3.28 1.89 -21.05
N GLU A 339 -2.72 3.10 -21.10
CA GLU A 339 -3.08 4.22 -20.24
C GLU A 339 -4.04 5.16 -20.97
N HIS A 340 -5.18 5.43 -20.34
CA HIS A 340 -6.19 6.38 -20.80
C HIS A 340 -6.04 7.70 -20.04
N VAL A 341 -6.31 8.84 -20.70
CA VAL A 341 -6.17 10.19 -20.11
C VAL A 341 -7.41 11.06 -20.25
N LYS A 342 -8.53 10.53 -20.77
CA LYS A 342 -9.78 11.28 -20.99
C LYS A 342 -10.22 12.06 -19.74
N HIS A 343 -10.19 11.43 -18.59
CA HIS A 343 -10.60 12.04 -17.32
C HIS A 343 -9.42 12.50 -16.44
N SER A 344 -8.24 12.56 -17.04
CA SER A 344 -7.00 12.98 -16.36
C SER A 344 -6.50 14.31 -16.92
N TRP A 345 -5.77 15.09 -16.11
CA TRP A 345 -5.21 16.38 -16.50
C TRP A 345 -3.96 16.25 -17.37
N TYR A 346 -4.11 15.56 -18.52
CA TYR A 346 -3.07 15.44 -19.55
C TYR A 346 -3.65 15.74 -20.94
N ASP A 347 -2.81 16.19 -21.86
CA ASP A 347 -3.19 16.38 -23.25
C ASP A 347 -3.44 15.04 -23.96
N GLY A 348 -4.38 15.07 -24.89
CA GLY A 348 -4.76 13.92 -25.72
C GLY A 348 -5.95 13.13 -25.16
N ASP A 349 -6.57 12.36 -26.07
CA ASP A 349 -7.76 11.53 -25.79
C ASP A 349 -7.57 10.09 -26.26
N VAL A 350 -6.34 9.71 -26.69
CA VAL A 350 -6.05 8.37 -27.21
C VAL A 350 -5.33 7.55 -26.15
N ALA A 351 -5.82 6.34 -25.92
CA ALA A 351 -5.15 5.36 -25.08
C ALA A 351 -3.81 4.93 -25.70
N ARG A 352 -2.76 4.84 -24.92
CA ARG A 352 -1.41 4.48 -25.39
C ARG A 352 -0.79 3.40 -24.51
N GLN A 353 0.00 2.53 -25.16
CA GLN A 353 0.88 1.65 -24.38
C GLN A 353 1.94 2.48 -23.66
N PRO A 354 2.36 2.11 -22.43
CA PRO A 354 3.39 2.84 -21.70
C PRO A 354 4.72 2.97 -22.45
N SER A 355 5.09 1.98 -23.26
CA SER A 355 6.32 2.00 -24.09
C SER A 355 6.39 3.17 -25.08
N VAL A 356 5.26 3.69 -25.51
CA VAL A 356 5.09 4.85 -26.41
C VAL A 356 4.26 5.97 -25.76
N GLY A 357 4.12 5.93 -24.46
CA GLY A 357 3.41 6.93 -23.66
C GLY A 357 4.09 8.29 -23.74
N VAL A 358 3.29 9.33 -23.54
CA VAL A 358 3.77 10.73 -23.47
C VAL A 358 3.17 11.39 -22.24
N THR A 359 3.98 12.12 -21.48
CA THR A 359 3.54 12.89 -20.33
C THR A 359 3.48 14.36 -20.72
N ALA A 360 2.28 14.84 -21.02
CA ALA A 360 1.98 16.21 -21.39
C ALA A 360 0.91 16.77 -20.44
N PRO A 361 1.30 17.34 -19.29
CA PRO A 361 0.36 17.80 -18.27
C PRO A 361 -0.46 19.00 -18.75
N ARG A 362 -1.78 18.96 -18.47
CA ARG A 362 -2.73 20.01 -18.78
C ARG A 362 -3.81 20.10 -17.70
N TYR A 363 -3.68 21.05 -16.80
CA TYR A 363 -4.68 21.28 -15.76
C TYR A 363 -5.86 22.10 -16.31
N THR A 364 -7.11 21.60 -16.12
CA THR A 364 -8.34 22.25 -16.59
C THR A 364 -9.36 22.49 -15.46
N ALA A 365 -8.93 22.52 -14.21
CA ALA A 365 -9.74 22.50 -13.00
C ALA A 365 -10.46 21.16 -12.74
N LEU A 366 -10.96 21.00 -11.51
CA LEU A 366 -11.65 19.79 -11.05
C LEU A 366 -13.07 19.74 -11.60
N ASN A 367 -13.36 18.77 -12.44
CA ASN A 367 -14.71 18.50 -12.94
C ASN A 367 -14.94 16.99 -13.08
N THR A 368 -15.73 16.40 -12.21
CA THR A 368 -16.02 14.95 -12.22
C THR A 368 -16.79 14.47 -13.44
N ALA A 369 -17.40 15.37 -14.20
CA ALA A 369 -18.01 15.06 -15.49
C ALA A 369 -17.02 15.09 -16.67
N ASP A 370 -15.83 15.67 -16.48
CA ASP A 370 -14.78 15.79 -17.51
C ASP A 370 -13.43 15.29 -16.97
N ARG A 371 -12.59 16.16 -16.42
CA ARG A 371 -11.26 15.83 -15.89
C ARG A 371 -11.20 16.10 -14.39
N TYR A 372 -10.74 15.12 -13.62
CA TYR A 372 -10.78 15.23 -12.16
C TYR A 372 -9.57 14.61 -11.43
N SER A 373 -8.56 14.11 -12.14
CA SER A 373 -7.41 13.45 -11.52
C SER A 373 -6.11 13.72 -12.25
N TRP A 374 -5.00 13.79 -11.51
CA TRP A 374 -3.66 13.68 -12.08
C TRP A 374 -3.23 12.25 -12.37
N LEU A 375 -3.94 11.24 -11.85
CA LEU A 375 -3.69 9.85 -12.20
C LEU A 375 -4.17 9.58 -13.63
N LYS A 376 -3.35 8.88 -14.42
CA LYS A 376 -3.83 8.25 -15.64
C LYS A 376 -4.74 7.07 -15.29
N ALA A 377 -5.44 6.52 -16.25
CA ALA A 377 -6.31 5.36 -16.07
C ALA A 377 -5.75 4.15 -16.85
N PRO A 378 -4.83 3.37 -16.28
CA PRO A 378 -4.34 2.17 -16.94
C PRO A 378 -5.44 1.11 -17.01
N ARG A 379 -5.45 0.37 -18.11
CA ARG A 379 -6.42 -0.71 -18.40
C ARG A 379 -5.70 -1.89 -19.03
N TYR A 380 -6.15 -3.09 -18.72
CA TYR A 380 -5.72 -4.31 -19.38
C TYR A 380 -6.82 -4.78 -20.32
N ARG A 381 -6.56 -4.82 -21.64
CA ARG A 381 -7.57 -5.10 -22.67
C ARG A 381 -8.83 -4.22 -22.55
N GLY A 382 -8.65 -2.98 -22.18
CA GLY A 382 -9.76 -2.03 -21.96
C GLY A 382 -10.53 -2.23 -20.65
N GLU A 383 -10.16 -3.19 -19.80
CA GLU A 383 -10.81 -3.45 -18.52
C GLU A 383 -10.02 -2.84 -17.36
N PRO A 384 -10.70 -2.27 -16.34
CA PRO A 384 -10.09 -1.94 -15.08
C PRO A 384 -9.66 -3.23 -14.36
N VAL A 385 -8.44 -3.26 -13.85
CA VAL A 385 -7.92 -4.38 -13.07
C VAL A 385 -7.35 -3.87 -11.75
N GLU A 386 -7.67 -4.55 -10.67
CA GLU A 386 -7.08 -4.32 -9.36
C GLU A 386 -5.71 -5.00 -9.29
N VAL A 387 -4.75 -4.32 -8.67
CA VAL A 387 -3.43 -4.84 -8.38
C VAL A 387 -3.15 -4.78 -6.88
N GLY A 388 -2.22 -5.57 -6.39
CA GLY A 388 -1.81 -5.58 -4.99
C GLY A 388 -1.89 -6.95 -4.32
N PRO A 389 -1.92 -7.00 -2.99
CA PRO A 389 -1.88 -8.26 -2.24
C PRO A 389 -2.98 -9.24 -2.66
N LEU A 390 -4.23 -8.77 -2.81
CA LEU A 390 -5.33 -9.61 -3.27
C LEU A 390 -5.05 -10.23 -4.63
N ALA A 391 -4.57 -9.43 -5.59
CA ALA A 391 -4.26 -9.89 -6.94
C ALA A 391 -3.15 -10.95 -6.92
N ARG A 392 -2.03 -10.70 -6.22
CA ARG A 392 -0.91 -11.65 -6.13
C ARG A 392 -1.32 -12.95 -5.47
N VAL A 393 -2.01 -12.87 -4.33
CA VAL A 393 -2.47 -14.05 -3.59
C VAL A 393 -3.46 -14.86 -4.41
N MET A 394 -4.45 -14.25 -5.05
CA MET A 394 -5.44 -14.97 -5.83
C MET A 394 -4.89 -15.53 -7.14
N VAL A 395 -3.95 -14.83 -7.81
CA VAL A 395 -3.23 -15.37 -8.97
C VAL A 395 -2.41 -16.60 -8.56
N ALA A 396 -1.64 -16.52 -7.47
CA ALA A 396 -0.85 -17.62 -6.95
C ALA A 396 -1.74 -18.80 -6.47
N TYR A 397 -2.83 -18.50 -5.77
CA TYR A 397 -3.81 -19.49 -5.33
C TYR A 397 -4.41 -20.27 -6.51
N LYS A 398 -4.91 -19.58 -7.53
CA LYS A 398 -5.50 -20.19 -8.73
C LYS A 398 -4.48 -20.93 -9.60
N LYS A 399 -3.19 -20.58 -9.50
CA LYS A 399 -2.09 -21.33 -10.14
C LYS A 399 -1.57 -22.50 -9.30
N GLY A 400 -2.14 -22.74 -8.11
CA GLY A 400 -1.78 -23.87 -7.25
C GLY A 400 -0.46 -23.69 -6.49
N HIS A 401 0.00 -22.47 -6.23
CA HIS A 401 1.21 -22.22 -5.43
C HIS A 401 1.04 -22.84 -4.02
N PRO A 402 1.87 -23.80 -3.61
CA PRO A 402 1.56 -24.65 -2.46
C PRO A 402 1.45 -23.88 -1.15
N GLU A 403 2.40 -22.99 -0.83
CA GLU A 403 2.37 -22.22 0.42
C GLU A 403 1.22 -21.21 0.45
N VAL A 404 0.95 -20.52 -0.68
CA VAL A 404 -0.16 -19.58 -0.78
C VAL A 404 -1.49 -20.31 -0.63
N LYS A 405 -1.63 -21.47 -1.30
CA LYS A 405 -2.84 -22.28 -1.19
C LYS A 405 -3.09 -22.75 0.24
N ALA A 406 -2.08 -23.27 0.93
CA ALA A 406 -2.18 -23.69 2.31
C ALA A 406 -2.54 -22.52 3.26
N ALA A 407 -1.93 -21.34 3.06
CA ALA A 407 -2.21 -20.17 3.87
C ALA A 407 -3.65 -19.66 3.67
N VAL A 408 -4.12 -19.58 2.41
CA VAL A 408 -5.48 -19.13 2.07
C VAL A 408 -6.52 -20.13 2.60
N ASP A 409 -6.38 -21.42 2.31
CA ASP A 409 -7.33 -22.45 2.77
C ASP A 409 -7.43 -22.48 4.30
N GLY A 410 -6.28 -22.37 5.00
CA GLY A 410 -6.24 -22.31 6.46
C GLY A 410 -6.91 -21.05 7.03
N PHE A 411 -6.76 -19.90 6.39
CA PHE A 411 -7.45 -18.67 6.78
C PHE A 411 -8.95 -18.75 6.55
N LEU A 412 -9.37 -19.18 5.36
CA LEU A 412 -10.78 -19.31 4.99
C LEU A 412 -11.54 -20.24 5.97
N SER A 413 -10.91 -21.35 6.37
CA SER A 413 -11.46 -22.25 7.38
C SER A 413 -11.65 -21.55 8.74
N LYS A 414 -10.64 -20.79 9.22
CA LYS A 414 -10.72 -20.06 10.50
C LYS A 414 -11.71 -18.91 10.49
N ALA A 415 -11.79 -18.18 9.37
CA ALA A 415 -12.68 -17.03 9.21
C ALA A 415 -14.10 -17.40 8.77
N SER A 416 -14.38 -18.69 8.52
CA SER A 416 -15.65 -19.19 7.95
C SER A 416 -16.01 -18.48 6.63
N MET A 417 -15.00 -18.26 5.77
CA MET A 417 -15.14 -17.60 4.48
C MET A 417 -14.96 -18.57 3.31
N THR A 418 -15.52 -18.21 2.16
CA THR A 418 -15.32 -18.89 0.88
C THR A 418 -14.22 -18.19 0.05
N PRO A 419 -13.61 -18.87 -0.94
CA PRO A 419 -12.63 -18.22 -1.84
C PRO A 419 -13.16 -16.99 -2.57
N ASP A 420 -14.44 -16.94 -2.93
CA ASP A 420 -15.06 -15.79 -3.59
C ASP A 420 -15.17 -14.56 -2.66
N GLN A 421 -15.29 -14.77 -1.37
CA GLN A 421 -15.31 -13.71 -0.36
C GLN A 421 -13.94 -13.04 -0.17
N MET A 422 -12.84 -13.61 -0.71
CA MET A 422 -11.56 -12.90 -0.79
C MET A 422 -11.63 -11.66 -1.71
N TYR A 423 -12.55 -11.62 -2.67
CA TYR A 423 -12.79 -10.43 -3.52
C TYR A 423 -13.62 -9.38 -2.77
N SER A 424 -13.05 -8.84 -1.68
CA SER A 424 -13.73 -7.92 -0.77
C SER A 424 -12.76 -7.01 -0.02
N THR A 425 -13.28 -6.06 0.75
CA THR A 425 -12.49 -5.21 1.66
C THR A 425 -11.75 -6.04 2.71
N ILE A 426 -12.41 -6.97 3.38
CA ILE A 426 -11.79 -7.88 4.35
C ILE A 426 -10.80 -8.82 3.64
N GLY A 427 -11.14 -9.31 2.47
CA GLY A 427 -10.26 -10.18 1.69
C GLY A 427 -8.95 -9.52 1.29
N ARG A 428 -8.92 -8.19 1.01
CA ARG A 428 -7.66 -7.45 0.80
C ARG A 428 -6.79 -7.43 2.05
N SER A 429 -7.40 -7.20 3.21
CA SER A 429 -6.68 -7.22 4.49
C SER A 429 -6.14 -8.62 4.82
N ALA A 430 -6.94 -9.65 4.59
CA ALA A 430 -6.54 -11.05 4.74
C ALA A 430 -5.39 -11.40 3.78
N ALA A 431 -5.54 -11.11 2.49
CA ALA A 431 -4.51 -11.39 1.48
C ALA A 431 -3.16 -10.76 1.85
N ARG A 432 -3.18 -9.52 2.36
CA ARG A 432 -1.97 -8.82 2.81
C ARG A 432 -1.30 -9.52 3.99
N ALA A 433 -2.05 -10.00 4.98
CA ALA A 433 -1.52 -10.75 6.12
C ALA A 433 -0.92 -12.10 5.68
N LEU A 434 -1.63 -12.83 4.83
CA LEU A 434 -1.21 -14.14 4.32
C LEU A 434 0.03 -14.04 3.42
N GLU A 435 0.07 -13.02 2.56
CA GLU A 435 1.26 -12.73 1.74
C GLU A 435 2.48 -12.44 2.61
N THR A 436 2.32 -11.63 3.66
CA THR A 436 3.39 -11.33 4.61
C THR A 436 3.92 -12.61 5.28
N GLN A 437 3.04 -13.52 5.66
CA GLN A 437 3.40 -14.81 6.26
C GLN A 437 4.20 -15.68 5.27
N VAL A 438 3.74 -15.80 4.04
CA VAL A 438 4.38 -16.62 3.00
C VAL A 438 5.75 -16.06 2.63
N ILE A 439 5.87 -14.74 2.47
CA ILE A 439 7.16 -14.07 2.16
C ILE A 439 8.14 -14.24 3.32
N ALA A 440 7.72 -14.00 4.57
CA ALA A 440 8.59 -14.13 5.74
C ALA A 440 9.18 -15.54 5.86
N LYS A 441 8.40 -16.58 5.52
CA LYS A 441 8.85 -17.95 5.47
C LYS A 441 9.86 -18.20 4.34
N ALA A 442 9.59 -17.69 3.13
CA ALA A 442 10.46 -17.86 1.97
C ALA A 442 11.83 -17.18 2.15
N MET A 443 11.86 -16.00 2.80
CA MET A 443 13.10 -15.24 3.04
C MET A 443 14.15 -16.02 3.83
N ASP A 444 13.75 -16.92 4.72
CA ASP A 444 14.68 -17.77 5.47
C ASP A 444 15.45 -18.72 4.53
N GLY A 445 14.75 -19.27 3.53
CA GLY A 445 15.36 -20.05 2.46
C GLY A 445 16.33 -19.21 1.60
N TRP A 446 15.94 -17.99 1.24
CA TRP A 446 16.80 -17.10 0.43
C TRP A 446 18.07 -16.68 1.16
N LEU A 447 18.04 -16.49 2.50
CA LEU A 447 19.25 -16.24 3.28
C LEU A 447 20.29 -17.37 3.16
N ASN A 448 19.83 -18.62 3.00
CA ASN A 448 20.70 -19.77 2.84
C ASN A 448 21.35 -19.85 1.45
N LEU A 449 20.83 -19.11 0.46
CA LEU A 449 21.39 -19.06 -0.90
C LEU A 449 22.54 -18.06 -1.02
N LEU A 450 22.74 -17.16 -0.03
CA LEU A 450 23.80 -16.17 -0.07
C LEU A 450 25.17 -16.81 0.07
N GLN A 451 26.09 -16.46 -0.85
CA GLN A 451 27.47 -16.95 -0.89
C GLN A 451 28.43 -15.83 -0.50
N GLN A 452 29.20 -16.01 0.57
CA GLN A 452 30.24 -15.07 0.98
C GLN A 452 31.31 -14.96 -0.12
N GLY A 453 31.70 -13.71 -0.47
CA GLY A 453 32.65 -13.45 -1.54
C GLY A 453 32.16 -13.75 -2.96
N GLY A 454 30.92 -14.23 -3.10
CA GLY A 454 30.28 -14.51 -4.39
C GLY A 454 30.13 -13.25 -5.25
N ASN A 455 29.89 -13.46 -6.54
CA ASN A 455 29.69 -12.35 -7.48
C ASN A 455 28.36 -11.62 -7.22
N VAL A 456 28.40 -10.29 -7.19
CA VAL A 456 27.23 -9.42 -6.95
C VAL A 456 27.02 -8.38 -8.06
N PHE A 457 27.85 -8.40 -9.08
CA PHE A 457 27.81 -7.40 -10.14
C PHE A 457 28.24 -7.97 -11.49
N GLN A 458 27.46 -7.69 -12.52
CA GLN A 458 27.77 -7.95 -13.93
C GLN A 458 28.20 -6.66 -14.59
N PRO A 459 29.46 -6.56 -15.09
CA PRO A 459 29.90 -5.45 -15.94
C PRO A 459 29.04 -5.32 -17.19
N TRP A 460 28.81 -4.11 -17.62
CA TRP A 460 28.02 -3.78 -18.80
C TRP A 460 28.52 -2.50 -19.48
N SER A 461 28.02 -2.19 -20.66
CA SER A 461 28.30 -0.95 -21.39
C SER A 461 27.01 -0.32 -21.90
N MET A 462 26.99 1.01 -21.98
CA MET A 462 25.83 1.76 -22.47
C MET A 462 25.66 1.55 -23.97
N SER A 463 24.44 1.29 -24.41
CA SER A 463 24.07 1.27 -25.82
C SER A 463 23.63 2.66 -26.26
N ALA A 464 23.96 3.03 -27.51
CA ALA A 464 23.48 4.28 -28.11
C ALA A 464 21.95 4.30 -28.28
N SER A 465 21.32 3.14 -28.50
CA SER A 465 19.88 3.00 -28.63
C SER A 465 19.42 1.66 -28.03
N ALA A 466 18.44 1.72 -27.15
CA ALA A 466 17.82 0.52 -26.57
C ALA A 466 16.43 0.87 -26.04
N THR A 467 15.54 -0.12 -25.98
CA THR A 467 14.24 -0.02 -25.33
C THR A 467 14.07 -1.16 -24.34
N GLY A 468 13.41 -0.91 -23.23
CA GLY A 468 13.18 -1.94 -22.24
C GLY A 468 12.09 -1.57 -21.26
N TYR A 469 11.79 -2.53 -20.40
CA TYR A 469 10.84 -2.36 -19.30
C TYR A 469 11.32 -3.10 -18.04
N GLY A 470 10.93 -2.60 -16.89
CA GLY A 470 11.12 -3.28 -15.61
C GLY A 470 9.76 -3.48 -14.98
N LEU A 471 9.46 -4.72 -14.61
CA LEU A 471 8.23 -5.08 -13.90
C LEU A 471 8.59 -5.59 -12.51
N ASN A 472 7.91 -5.05 -11.51
CA ASN A 472 8.00 -5.47 -10.12
C ASN A 472 6.61 -5.53 -9.50
N GLU A 473 6.52 -6.23 -8.38
CA GLU A 473 5.43 -6.04 -7.43
C GLU A 473 5.92 -5.17 -6.27
N ALA A 474 5.37 -3.98 -6.14
CA ALA A 474 5.47 -3.22 -4.89
C ALA A 474 4.51 -3.83 -3.85
N PRO A 475 4.65 -3.57 -2.54
CA PRO A 475 3.66 -3.99 -1.54
C PRO A 475 2.23 -3.65 -1.96
N ARG A 476 2.02 -2.50 -2.60
CA ARG A 476 0.72 -2.00 -3.09
C ARG A 476 0.27 -2.55 -4.43
N GLY A 477 1.15 -3.25 -5.17
CA GLY A 477 0.78 -3.93 -6.42
C GLY A 477 1.74 -3.75 -7.58
N ALA A 478 1.25 -4.01 -8.79
CA ALA A 478 1.99 -4.02 -10.04
C ALA A 478 2.62 -2.65 -10.36
N LEU A 479 3.95 -2.62 -10.41
CA LEU A 479 4.79 -1.45 -10.73
C LEU A 479 5.58 -1.71 -12.00
N GLY A 480 5.36 -0.92 -13.03
CA GLY A 480 6.08 -1.00 -14.29
C GLY A 480 6.80 0.30 -14.65
N HIS A 481 8.03 0.20 -15.09
CA HIS A 481 8.80 1.28 -15.72
C HIS A 481 9.15 0.91 -17.15
N TRP A 482 9.07 1.85 -18.06
CA TRP A 482 9.46 1.71 -19.47
C TRP A 482 10.49 2.77 -19.83
N ILE A 483 11.55 2.38 -20.55
CA ILE A 483 12.63 3.27 -20.96
C ILE A 483 12.87 3.14 -22.49
N ASN A 484 13.12 4.29 -23.10
CA ASN A 484 13.67 4.40 -24.44
C ASN A 484 14.99 5.17 -24.34
N ILE A 485 16.10 4.51 -24.63
CA ILE A 485 17.45 5.10 -24.66
C ILE A 485 17.73 5.56 -26.09
N GLN A 486 18.17 6.81 -26.25
CA GLN A 486 18.55 7.44 -27.52
C GLN A 486 19.86 8.20 -27.32
N ASN A 487 20.85 7.97 -28.17
CA ASN A 487 22.19 8.57 -28.06
C ASN A 487 22.84 8.39 -26.66
N GLY A 488 22.57 7.25 -26.00
CA GLY A 488 23.12 6.92 -24.69
C GLY A 488 22.44 7.62 -23.50
N VAL A 489 21.39 8.41 -23.74
CA VAL A 489 20.59 9.09 -22.71
C VAL A 489 19.13 8.66 -22.77
N ILE A 490 18.34 9.01 -21.74
CA ILE A 490 16.91 8.73 -21.67
C ILE A 490 16.17 9.63 -22.66
N GLY A 491 15.67 9.08 -23.75
CA GLY A 491 14.79 9.79 -24.69
C GLY A 491 13.34 9.84 -24.21
N ASN A 492 12.85 8.76 -23.57
CA ASN A 492 11.54 8.70 -22.93
C ASN A 492 11.56 7.75 -21.74
N TYR A 493 10.79 8.08 -20.70
CA TYR A 493 10.61 7.26 -19.52
C TYR A 493 9.13 7.31 -19.08
N GLN A 494 8.53 6.16 -18.78
CA GLN A 494 7.14 6.09 -18.34
C GLN A 494 7.01 5.17 -17.13
N LEU A 495 6.06 5.50 -16.24
CA LEU A 495 5.81 4.77 -15.00
C LEU A 495 4.32 4.46 -14.87
N VAL A 496 3.99 3.19 -14.68
CA VAL A 496 2.64 2.76 -14.29
C VAL A 496 2.71 2.17 -12.89
N VAL A 497 2.13 2.88 -11.94
CA VAL A 497 2.32 2.66 -10.50
C VAL A 497 1.10 1.96 -9.91
N PRO A 498 1.22 1.15 -8.83
CA PRO A 498 0.07 0.44 -8.24
C PRO A 498 -1.13 1.32 -7.94
N SER A 499 -0.91 2.50 -7.35
CA SER A 499 -2.01 3.42 -7.06
C SER A 499 -2.60 4.09 -8.31
N THR A 500 -1.85 4.14 -9.43
CA THR A 500 -2.42 4.55 -10.73
C THR A 500 -3.42 3.51 -11.23
N TRP A 501 -3.14 2.21 -11.07
CA TRP A 501 -4.10 1.15 -11.36
C TRP A 501 -5.35 1.24 -10.49
N ASN A 502 -5.17 1.27 -9.16
CA ASN A 502 -6.26 1.13 -8.20
C ASN A 502 -7.11 2.39 -8.04
N PHE A 503 -6.50 3.60 -8.12
CA PHE A 503 -7.14 4.89 -7.88
C PHE A 503 -7.26 5.76 -9.14
N GLY A 504 -6.86 5.24 -10.31
CA GLY A 504 -7.03 5.93 -11.58
C GLY A 504 -8.51 6.21 -11.89
N PRO A 505 -8.80 7.33 -12.56
CA PRO A 505 -10.17 7.73 -12.88
C PRO A 505 -10.83 6.82 -13.91
N ARG A 506 -12.05 7.16 -14.30
CA ARG A 506 -12.77 6.51 -15.41
C ARG A 506 -11.93 6.52 -16.69
N CYS A 507 -12.07 5.49 -17.50
CA CYS A 507 -11.38 5.40 -18.79
C CYS A 507 -12.21 6.03 -19.93
N MET A 508 -11.71 5.97 -21.17
CA MET A 508 -12.42 6.49 -22.35
C MET A 508 -13.83 5.90 -22.54
N ALA A 509 -14.05 4.66 -22.12
CA ALA A 509 -15.34 3.99 -22.16
C ALA A 509 -16.20 4.25 -20.90
N ASP A 510 -15.86 5.24 -20.09
CA ASP A 510 -16.49 5.61 -18.82
C ASP A 510 -16.53 4.48 -17.77
N LYS A 511 -15.74 3.40 -17.96
CA LYS A 511 -15.60 2.35 -16.93
C LYS A 511 -14.87 2.92 -15.72
N PRO A 512 -15.45 2.82 -14.52
CA PRO A 512 -14.83 3.31 -13.29
C PRO A 512 -13.52 2.56 -12.97
N GLY A 513 -12.62 3.22 -12.25
CA GLY A 513 -11.42 2.58 -11.71
C GLY A 513 -11.77 1.55 -10.61
N PRO A 514 -10.80 0.71 -10.19
CA PRO A 514 -11.05 -0.33 -9.19
C PRO A 514 -11.64 0.20 -7.88
N VAL A 515 -11.09 1.25 -7.29
CA VAL A 515 -11.63 1.82 -6.04
C VAL A 515 -13.00 2.48 -6.25
N GLU A 516 -13.22 3.14 -7.39
CA GLU A 516 -14.52 3.73 -7.71
C GLU A 516 -15.61 2.66 -7.81
N SER A 517 -15.29 1.52 -8.44
CA SER A 517 -16.19 0.36 -8.52
C SER A 517 -16.42 -0.30 -7.16
N ALA A 518 -15.35 -0.48 -6.38
CA ALA A 518 -15.40 -1.14 -5.08
C ALA A 518 -16.23 -0.36 -4.05
N LEU A 519 -16.31 0.96 -4.18
CA LEU A 519 -17.10 1.79 -3.27
C LEU A 519 -18.62 1.68 -3.51
N VAL A 520 -19.06 1.33 -4.72
CA VAL A 520 -20.49 1.22 -5.06
C VAL A 520 -21.14 0.13 -4.20
N GLY A 521 -22.32 0.44 -3.63
CA GLY A 521 -23.05 -0.45 -2.73
C GLY A 521 -22.61 -0.42 -1.27
N THR A 522 -21.52 0.30 -0.92
CA THR A 522 -21.09 0.47 0.46
C THR A 522 -22.19 1.18 1.27
N PRO A 523 -22.70 0.58 2.37
CA PRO A 523 -23.62 1.26 3.27
C PRO A 523 -22.91 2.37 4.02
N VAL A 524 -23.59 3.49 4.27
CA VAL A 524 -23.04 4.65 4.99
C VAL A 524 -24.03 5.07 6.06
N ALA A 525 -23.68 4.81 7.32
CA ALA A 525 -24.52 5.12 8.46
C ALA A 525 -24.55 6.64 8.77
N ASP A 526 -23.41 7.30 8.62
CA ASP A 526 -23.27 8.74 8.81
C ASP A 526 -22.38 9.36 7.73
N PRO A 527 -22.96 10.06 6.74
CA PRO A 527 -22.20 10.67 5.66
C PRO A 527 -21.21 11.76 6.12
N GLN A 528 -21.36 12.32 7.31
CA GLN A 528 -20.42 13.31 7.90
C GLN A 528 -19.21 12.62 8.57
N ARG A 529 -19.34 11.34 8.87
CA ARG A 529 -18.30 10.50 9.47
C ARG A 529 -18.17 9.17 8.72
N PRO A 530 -17.76 9.18 7.45
CA PRO A 530 -17.93 8.08 6.50
C PRO A 530 -16.86 6.98 6.68
N VAL A 531 -16.76 6.37 7.85
CA VAL A 531 -15.79 5.32 8.16
C VAL A 531 -15.90 4.11 7.23
N GLU A 532 -17.11 3.79 6.78
CA GLU A 532 -17.39 2.68 5.87
C GLU A 532 -16.73 2.91 4.49
N ILE A 533 -16.73 4.15 4.00
CA ILE A 533 -16.02 4.52 2.76
C ILE A 533 -14.51 4.36 2.98
N LEU A 534 -13.99 4.84 4.12
CA LEU A 534 -12.57 4.75 4.44
C LEU A 534 -12.09 3.31 4.58
N ARG A 535 -12.89 2.38 5.11
CA ARG A 535 -12.57 0.95 5.16
C ARG A 535 -12.20 0.41 3.78
N THR A 536 -13.03 0.67 2.79
CA THR A 536 -12.78 0.24 1.41
C THR A 536 -11.56 0.95 0.82
N VAL A 537 -11.47 2.28 0.93
CA VAL A 537 -10.35 3.08 0.39
C VAL A 537 -9.02 2.62 0.99
N HIS A 538 -8.91 2.53 2.32
CA HIS A 538 -7.68 2.12 2.99
C HIS A 538 -7.31 0.66 2.71
N SER A 539 -8.27 -0.23 2.44
CA SER A 539 -7.95 -1.61 2.08
C SER A 539 -7.08 -1.74 0.84
N PHE A 540 -7.12 -0.78 -0.09
CA PHE A 540 -6.26 -0.69 -1.27
C PHE A 540 -4.86 -0.11 -0.99
N ASP A 541 -4.62 0.45 0.21
CA ASP A 541 -3.35 1.06 0.62
C ASP A 541 -2.90 2.18 -0.33
N PRO A 542 -3.58 3.36 -0.35
CA PRO A 542 -3.27 4.43 -1.28
C PRO A 542 -1.86 5.01 -1.06
N CYS A 543 -1.08 5.11 -2.15
CA CYS A 543 0.21 5.79 -2.17
C CYS A 543 0.23 6.75 -3.37
N ILE A 544 -0.32 7.94 -3.15
CA ILE A 544 -0.63 8.88 -4.24
C ILE A 544 0.61 9.65 -4.70
N ALA A 545 1.55 10.00 -3.83
CA ALA A 545 2.80 10.62 -4.26
C ALA A 545 3.67 9.70 -5.13
N CYS A 546 3.51 8.38 -5.03
CA CYS A 546 4.09 7.45 -6.00
C CYS A 546 3.49 7.61 -7.39
N ALA A 547 2.20 7.90 -7.44
CA ALA A 547 1.40 7.82 -8.66
C ALA A 547 1.24 9.18 -9.36
N VAL A 548 1.55 10.32 -8.71
CA VAL A 548 1.26 11.66 -9.21
C VAL A 548 2.23 12.74 -8.69
N HIS A 549 2.37 13.87 -9.42
CA HIS A 549 3.51 14.78 -9.24
C HIS A 549 3.27 16.26 -9.59
N VAL A 550 3.51 17.19 -8.70
CA VAL A 550 3.73 18.65 -8.63
C VAL A 550 2.63 19.55 -8.05
N ILE A 551 3.12 20.52 -7.25
CA ILE A 551 2.45 21.77 -6.85
C ILE A 551 2.67 22.79 -7.98
N ASP A 552 1.60 23.47 -8.46
CA ASP A 552 1.74 24.67 -9.29
C ASP A 552 2.01 25.88 -8.38
N PRO A 553 3.19 26.52 -8.43
CA PRO A 553 3.51 27.67 -7.60
C PRO A 553 2.74 28.95 -7.94
N ARG A 554 1.88 28.94 -8.98
CA ARG A 554 1.13 30.12 -9.44
C ARG A 554 -0.31 30.20 -8.92
N GLN A 555 -0.79 29.20 -8.15
CA GLN A 555 -2.09 29.27 -7.50
C GLN A 555 -1.95 29.58 -6.01
N ASP A 556 -1.91 30.86 -5.69
CA ASP A 556 -1.98 31.44 -4.34
C ASP A 556 -3.40 31.23 -3.75
N ARG A 557 -3.85 29.99 -3.61
CA ARG A 557 -5.08 29.64 -2.87
C ARG A 557 -4.73 28.65 -1.77
N VAL A 558 -4.55 29.19 -0.58
CA VAL A 558 -4.50 28.41 0.66
C VAL A 558 -5.90 27.85 0.89
N TYR A 559 -6.08 26.57 0.63
CA TYR A 559 -7.27 25.85 1.08
C TYR A 559 -7.11 25.56 2.56
N VAL A 560 -7.91 26.21 3.40
CA VAL A 560 -7.98 25.90 4.83
C VAL A 560 -8.68 24.56 4.98
N VAL A 561 -7.90 23.49 5.14
CA VAL A 561 -8.41 22.18 5.53
C VAL A 561 -8.77 22.28 7.02
N ARG A 562 -10.04 22.32 7.34
CA ARG A 562 -10.50 22.12 8.73
C ARG A 562 -10.48 20.62 9.00
N ALA A 563 -9.41 20.12 9.60
CA ALA A 563 -9.47 18.87 10.32
C ALA A 563 -10.37 19.11 11.56
N ASN A 564 -11.55 18.51 11.57
CA ASN A 564 -12.39 18.45 12.78
C ASN A 564 -11.83 17.39 13.72
#